data_a1ea6babe0a1602ba341dcb680e1e0ab
#
_entry.id   a1ea6babe0a1602ba341dcb680e1e0ab
#
_cell.length_a   1.000
_cell.length_b   1.000
_cell.length_c   1.000
_cell.angle_alpha   90.00
_cell.angle_beta   90.00
_cell.angle_gamma   90.00
#
_symmetry.space_group_name_H-M   'P 1'
#
loop_
_entity.id
_entity.type
_entity.pdbx_description
1 polymer ?
#
loop_
_entity_poly.entity_id
_entity_poly.type
_entity_poly.pdbx_seq_one_letter_code
_entity_poly.pdbx_strand_id
1 'polypeptide(L)'
;DRNLCFTTRSDDGEIETPLGVKFKSPKQKEGLLPELLKNLMADRDSAKKLQADAKTKTEEQYYRRVQEAIKILMNSVYGVFASYFYRFTNLDIGASITAYAREYVKDILKELESEGLEVIYGDTDSVFFRSPNPNLEGTVTFGQKIAERYSVGAKQLEFEKILQPFFSHGAKK
;
A
#
# COMPACT_ATOMS: atom_id res chain seq x y z
N ASP A 1 -8.35 7.51 -1.29
CA ASP A 1 -8.15 7.74 -2.72
C ASP A 1 -7.79 9.22 -2.93
N ARG A 2 -6.58 9.49 -3.44
CA ARG A 2 -6.06 10.84 -3.66
C ARG A 2 -6.21 11.29 -5.12
N ASN A 3 -6.86 10.49 -5.93
CA ASN A 3 -7.17 10.79 -7.34
C ASN A 3 -5.97 11.26 -8.19
N LEU A 4 -4.77 10.73 -7.89
CA LEU A 4 -3.52 11.09 -8.56
C LEU A 4 -3.49 10.49 -9.97
N CYS A 5 -3.68 11.33 -10.97
CA CYS A 5 -3.70 10.92 -12.38
C CYS A 5 -3.28 12.08 -13.29
N PHE A 6 -2.71 11.75 -14.44
CA PHE A 6 -2.38 12.76 -15.45
C PHE A 6 -3.62 13.50 -15.99
N THR A 7 -4.80 12.87 -15.92
CA THR A 7 -6.07 13.50 -16.34
C THR A 7 -6.66 14.44 -15.29
N THR A 8 -6.17 14.39 -14.05
CA THR A 8 -6.68 15.16 -12.92
C THR A 8 -5.68 16.20 -12.39
N ARG A 9 -4.43 16.19 -12.87
CA ARG A 9 -3.45 17.22 -12.54
C ARG A 9 -3.93 18.57 -13.05
N SER A 10 -4.00 19.57 -12.17
CA SER A 10 -4.52 20.92 -12.50
C SER A 10 -4.15 21.90 -11.40
N ASP A 11 -3.82 23.14 -11.79
CA ASP A 11 -3.47 24.20 -10.83
C ASP A 11 -4.67 24.66 -9.98
N ASP A 12 -5.91 24.41 -10.45
CA ASP A 12 -7.16 24.64 -9.74
C ASP A 12 -7.67 23.40 -8.96
N GLY A 13 -6.82 22.38 -8.79
CA GLY A 13 -7.15 21.15 -8.08
C GLY A 13 -7.34 21.38 -6.58
N GLU A 14 -8.37 20.73 -6.00
CA GLU A 14 -8.68 20.79 -4.56
C GLU A 14 -7.76 19.93 -3.70
N ILE A 15 -7.13 18.90 -4.30
CA ILE A 15 -6.22 17.99 -3.60
C ILE A 15 -4.79 18.48 -3.82
N GLU A 16 -4.18 19.02 -2.76
CA GLU A 16 -2.77 19.39 -2.76
C GLU A 16 -1.94 18.26 -2.13
N THR A 17 -0.87 17.87 -2.82
CA THR A 17 0.06 16.84 -2.33
C THR A 17 1.09 17.45 -1.39
N PRO A 18 1.81 16.61 -0.60
CA PRO A 18 2.91 17.09 0.25
C PRO A 18 4.04 17.82 -0.50
N LEU A 19 4.04 17.71 -1.82
CA LEU A 19 5.00 18.38 -2.71
C LEU A 19 4.43 19.65 -3.37
N GLY A 20 3.21 20.08 -2.99
CA GLY A 20 2.55 21.25 -3.58
C GLY A 20 1.93 21.02 -4.96
N VAL A 21 1.97 19.78 -5.48
CA VAL A 21 1.31 19.45 -6.75
C VAL A 21 -0.19 19.29 -6.53
N LYS A 22 -1.02 19.90 -7.39
CA LYS A 22 -2.47 19.89 -7.23
C LYS A 22 -3.16 18.94 -8.20
N PHE A 23 -4.23 18.31 -7.71
CA PHE A 23 -5.07 17.38 -8.47
C PHE A 23 -6.55 17.68 -8.21
N LYS A 24 -7.39 17.47 -9.22
CA LYS A 24 -8.84 17.55 -9.08
C LYS A 24 -9.35 16.45 -8.16
N SER A 25 -10.31 16.79 -7.32
CA SER A 25 -10.98 15.79 -6.48
C SER A 25 -11.84 14.85 -7.35
N PRO A 26 -12.18 13.63 -6.87
CA PRO A 26 -13.08 12.73 -7.59
C PRO A 26 -14.45 13.36 -7.89
N LYS A 27 -14.88 14.36 -7.08
CA LYS A 27 -16.12 15.10 -7.31
C LYS A 27 -16.04 16.04 -8.51
N GLN A 28 -14.86 16.60 -8.76
CA GLN A 28 -14.63 17.47 -9.92
C GLN A 28 -14.39 16.65 -11.19
N LYS A 29 -13.57 15.61 -11.10
CA LYS A 29 -13.23 14.72 -12.21
C LYS A 29 -12.62 13.43 -11.68
N GLU A 30 -13.22 12.29 -11.98
CA GLU A 30 -12.61 11.00 -11.67
C GLU A 30 -11.39 10.75 -12.55
N GLY A 31 -10.30 10.30 -11.94
CA GLY A 31 -9.05 10.00 -12.64
C GLY A 31 -9.10 8.61 -13.26
N LEU A 32 -8.64 8.50 -14.50
CA LEU A 32 -8.59 7.23 -15.23
C LEU A 32 -7.80 6.15 -14.48
N LEU A 33 -6.68 6.52 -13.86
CA LEU A 33 -5.83 5.56 -13.13
C LEU A 33 -6.46 5.07 -11.83
N PRO A 34 -6.99 5.94 -10.96
CA PRO A 34 -7.76 5.50 -9.80
C PRO A 34 -8.91 4.57 -10.15
N GLU A 35 -9.65 4.87 -11.23
CA GLU A 35 -10.72 4.01 -11.72
C GLU A 35 -10.19 2.64 -12.17
N LEU A 36 -9.14 2.62 -13.01
CA LEU A 36 -8.51 1.38 -13.44
C LEU A 36 -8.02 0.53 -12.25
N LEU A 37 -7.35 1.15 -11.28
CA LEU A 37 -6.84 0.45 -10.11
C LEU A 37 -7.98 -0.10 -9.23
N LYS A 38 -9.08 0.65 -9.06
CA LYS A 38 -10.27 0.14 -8.35
C LYS A 38 -10.84 -1.11 -9.01
N ASN A 39 -10.96 -1.11 -10.34
CA ASN A 39 -11.45 -2.26 -11.09
C ASN A 39 -10.50 -3.46 -10.94
N LEU A 40 -9.19 -3.26 -11.08
CA LEU A 40 -8.19 -4.31 -10.89
C LEU A 40 -8.20 -4.86 -9.44
N MET A 41 -8.41 -4.01 -8.43
CA MET A 41 -8.56 -4.46 -7.04
C MET A 41 -9.79 -5.35 -6.87
N ALA A 42 -10.93 -4.94 -7.43
CA ALA A 42 -12.17 -5.72 -7.37
C ALA A 42 -12.03 -7.08 -8.09
N ASP A 43 -11.38 -7.10 -9.25
CA ASP A 43 -11.09 -8.32 -9.99
C ASP A 43 -10.16 -9.26 -9.18
N ARG A 44 -9.14 -8.69 -8.53
CA ARG A 44 -8.24 -9.46 -7.67
C ARG A 44 -8.96 -10.06 -6.47
N ASP A 45 -9.82 -9.29 -5.81
CA ASP A 45 -10.59 -9.76 -4.66
C ASP A 45 -11.59 -10.86 -5.08
N SER A 46 -12.19 -10.74 -6.27
CA SER A 46 -13.02 -11.77 -6.86
C SER A 46 -12.22 -13.06 -7.14
N ALA A 47 -11.02 -12.93 -7.71
CA ALA A 47 -10.14 -14.07 -7.95
C ALA A 47 -9.68 -14.74 -6.65
N LYS A 48 -9.41 -13.99 -5.57
CA LYS A 48 -9.10 -14.54 -4.25
C LYS A 48 -10.27 -15.32 -3.66
N LYS A 49 -11.50 -14.83 -3.80
CA LYS A 49 -12.71 -15.55 -3.36
C LYS A 49 -12.89 -16.85 -4.14
N LEU A 50 -12.77 -16.81 -5.47
CA LEU A 50 -12.85 -17.99 -6.32
C LEU A 50 -11.73 -19.00 -6.01
N GLN A 51 -10.55 -18.54 -5.65
CA GLN A 51 -9.45 -19.38 -5.17
C GLN A 51 -9.83 -20.10 -3.87
N ALA A 52 -10.43 -19.39 -2.91
CA ALA A 52 -10.86 -19.98 -1.63
C ALA A 52 -12.00 -20.98 -1.79
N ASP A 53 -12.91 -20.73 -2.73
CA ASP A 53 -14.07 -21.56 -3.03
C ASP A 53 -13.78 -22.71 -4.02
N ALA A 54 -12.54 -22.82 -4.52
CA ALA A 54 -12.13 -23.79 -5.52
C ALA A 54 -12.33 -25.22 -5.02
N LYS A 55 -12.98 -26.07 -5.84
CA LYS A 55 -13.27 -27.46 -5.53
C LYS A 55 -12.14 -28.40 -5.94
N THR A 56 -11.28 -27.97 -6.84
CA THR A 56 -10.16 -28.74 -7.34
C THR A 56 -8.86 -27.98 -7.19
N LYS A 57 -7.75 -28.71 -7.02
CA LYS A 57 -6.40 -28.13 -6.94
C LYS A 57 -6.02 -27.35 -8.21
N THR A 58 -6.57 -27.76 -9.34
CA THR A 58 -6.33 -27.09 -10.63
C THR A 58 -7.02 -25.73 -10.67
N GLU A 59 -8.26 -25.63 -10.21
CA GLU A 59 -8.99 -24.36 -10.10
C GLU A 59 -8.31 -23.42 -9.09
N GLU A 60 -7.93 -23.94 -7.93
CA GLU A 60 -7.18 -23.16 -6.92
C GLU A 60 -5.91 -22.56 -7.51
N GLN A 61 -5.10 -23.37 -8.21
CA GLN A 61 -3.88 -22.91 -8.86
C GLN A 61 -4.14 -21.88 -9.97
N TYR A 62 -5.23 -22.06 -10.73
CA TYR A 62 -5.62 -21.10 -11.77
C TYR A 62 -5.93 -19.74 -11.17
N TYR A 63 -6.84 -19.66 -10.19
CA TYR A 63 -7.21 -18.39 -9.58
C TYR A 63 -6.08 -17.76 -8.79
N ARG A 64 -5.18 -18.56 -8.18
CA ARG A 64 -3.95 -18.06 -7.58
C ARG A 64 -3.09 -17.33 -8.61
N ARG A 65 -2.86 -17.90 -9.78
CA ARG A 65 -2.10 -17.26 -10.85
C ARG A 65 -2.78 -15.99 -11.37
N VAL A 66 -4.10 -16.00 -11.49
CA VAL A 66 -4.88 -14.82 -11.91
C VAL A 66 -4.69 -13.67 -10.93
N GLN A 67 -4.90 -13.89 -9.63
CA GLN A 67 -4.75 -12.83 -8.63
C GLN A 67 -3.30 -12.34 -8.49
N GLU A 68 -2.30 -13.21 -8.71
CA GLU A 68 -0.89 -12.84 -8.74
C GLU A 68 -0.56 -11.98 -9.98
N ALA A 69 -1.09 -12.33 -11.15
CA ALA A 69 -0.91 -11.55 -12.38
C ALA A 69 -1.51 -10.13 -12.24
N ILE A 70 -2.72 -10.03 -11.67
CA ILE A 70 -3.36 -8.74 -11.40
C ILE A 70 -2.51 -7.92 -10.42
N LYS A 71 -1.96 -8.54 -9.36
CA LYS A 71 -1.06 -7.87 -8.41
C LYS A 71 0.17 -7.30 -9.10
N ILE A 72 0.79 -8.06 -9.99
CA ILE A 72 1.97 -7.61 -10.76
C ILE A 72 1.59 -6.42 -11.65
N LEU A 73 0.45 -6.49 -12.34
CA LEU A 73 -0.05 -5.42 -13.18
C LEU A 73 -0.28 -4.13 -12.38
N MET A 74 -0.96 -4.20 -11.23
CA MET A 74 -1.20 -3.06 -10.35
C MET A 74 0.11 -2.42 -9.84
N ASN A 75 1.07 -3.24 -9.44
CA ASN A 75 2.36 -2.74 -8.95
C ASN A 75 3.19 -2.08 -10.07
N SER A 76 3.04 -2.53 -11.32
CA SER A 76 3.76 -1.94 -12.45
C SER A 76 3.28 -0.54 -12.83
N VAL A 77 2.04 -0.18 -12.50
CA VAL A 77 1.45 1.13 -12.81
C VAL A 77 2.31 2.27 -12.25
N TYR A 78 2.78 2.15 -10.98
CA TYR A 78 3.68 3.14 -10.40
C TYR A 78 4.97 3.31 -11.21
N GLY A 79 5.60 2.20 -11.62
CA GLY A 79 6.85 2.20 -12.39
C GLY A 79 6.72 2.90 -13.74
N VAL A 80 5.56 2.84 -14.38
CA VAL A 80 5.29 3.53 -15.64
C VAL A 80 5.36 5.05 -15.45
N PHE A 81 4.86 5.60 -14.34
CA PHE A 81 4.91 7.05 -14.08
C PHE A 81 6.27 7.53 -13.57
N ALA A 82 6.95 6.70 -12.80
CA ALA A 82 8.24 7.05 -12.19
C ALA A 82 9.45 6.82 -13.09
N SER A 83 9.27 6.26 -14.30
CA SER A 83 10.35 5.91 -15.21
C SER A 83 10.36 6.80 -16.47
N TYR A 84 11.52 7.33 -16.84
CA TYR A 84 11.71 8.16 -18.06
C TYR A 84 11.50 7.42 -19.38
N PHE A 85 11.40 6.09 -19.37
CA PHE A 85 11.34 5.28 -20.58
C PHE A 85 9.93 5.13 -21.17
N TYR A 86 8.89 5.49 -20.42
CA TYR A 86 7.52 5.26 -20.82
C TYR A 86 6.83 6.52 -21.34
N ARG A 87 5.95 6.34 -22.31
CA ARG A 87 5.18 7.43 -22.93
C ARG A 87 4.33 8.22 -21.91
N PHE A 88 3.89 7.58 -20.85
CA PHE A 88 3.04 8.19 -19.81
C PHE A 88 3.81 8.63 -18.56
N THR A 89 5.13 8.82 -18.69
CA THR A 89 5.96 9.31 -17.59
C THR A 89 5.42 10.62 -17.05
N ASN A 90 5.23 10.68 -15.74
CA ASN A 90 4.88 11.91 -15.03
C ASN A 90 5.50 11.86 -13.62
N LEU A 91 6.65 12.51 -13.49
CA LEU A 91 7.43 12.48 -12.25
C LEU A 91 6.69 13.10 -11.07
N ASP A 92 5.83 14.09 -11.29
CA ASP A 92 5.04 14.71 -10.23
C ASP A 92 4.07 13.70 -9.61
N ILE A 93 3.47 12.82 -10.44
CA ILE A 93 2.59 11.75 -9.95
C ILE A 93 3.41 10.74 -9.17
N GLY A 94 4.52 10.25 -9.71
CA GLY A 94 5.39 9.29 -9.05
C GLY A 94 5.92 9.82 -7.71
N ALA A 95 6.41 11.05 -7.68
CA ALA A 95 6.89 11.73 -6.48
C ALA A 95 5.75 11.94 -5.45
N SER A 96 4.56 12.33 -5.90
CA SER A 96 3.39 12.52 -5.02
C SER A 96 2.96 11.22 -4.37
N ILE A 97 2.93 10.10 -5.10
CA ILE A 97 2.61 8.77 -4.56
C ILE A 97 3.58 8.40 -3.43
N THR A 98 4.89 8.54 -3.68
CA THR A 98 5.91 8.21 -2.66
C THR A 98 5.90 9.20 -1.49
N ALA A 99 5.57 10.47 -1.71
CA ALA A 99 5.43 11.46 -0.64
C ALA A 99 4.28 11.08 0.31
N TYR A 100 3.11 10.75 -0.22
CA TYR A 100 1.99 10.27 0.60
C TYR A 100 2.30 8.97 1.33
N ALA A 101 2.99 8.02 0.68
CA ALA A 101 3.40 6.77 1.34
C ALA A 101 4.33 7.06 2.54
N ARG A 102 5.32 7.94 2.35
CA ARG A 102 6.23 8.35 3.43
C ARG A 102 5.52 9.06 4.59
N GLU A 103 4.58 9.95 4.29
CA GLU A 103 3.77 10.60 5.34
C GLU A 103 2.98 9.56 6.13
N TYR A 104 2.30 8.67 5.43
CA TYR A 104 1.50 7.62 6.07
C TYR A 104 2.32 6.73 7.01
N VAL A 105 3.49 6.26 6.56
CA VAL A 105 4.39 5.47 7.42
C VAL A 105 4.88 6.29 8.61
N LYS A 106 5.25 7.56 8.41
CA LYS A 106 5.67 8.44 9.50
C LYS A 106 4.58 8.68 10.53
N ASP A 107 3.32 8.81 10.10
CA ASP A 107 2.19 8.99 11.01
C ASP A 107 1.96 7.73 11.84
N ILE A 108 2.02 6.54 11.24
CA ILE A 108 1.96 5.27 11.96
C ILE A 108 3.08 5.17 13.00
N LEU A 109 4.33 5.46 12.61
CA LEU A 109 5.48 5.41 13.51
C LEU A 109 5.28 6.31 14.73
N LYS A 110 4.90 7.58 14.52
CA LYS A 110 4.65 8.54 15.59
C LYS A 110 3.52 8.10 16.52
N GLU A 111 2.46 7.55 15.96
CA GLU A 111 1.32 7.07 16.75
C GLU A 111 1.72 5.88 17.61
N LEU A 112 2.41 4.88 17.06
CA LEU A 112 2.92 3.73 17.80
C LEU A 112 3.89 4.15 18.92
N GLU A 113 4.81 5.08 18.64
CA GLU A 113 5.74 5.63 19.64
C GLU A 113 4.98 6.38 20.76
N SER A 114 3.94 7.16 20.40
CA SER A 114 3.12 7.88 21.38
C SER A 114 2.35 6.96 22.32
N GLU A 115 2.04 5.74 21.89
CA GLU A 115 1.44 4.67 22.68
C GLU A 115 2.47 3.88 23.53
N GLY A 116 3.73 4.27 23.47
CA GLY A 116 4.82 3.65 24.25
C GLY A 116 5.37 2.37 23.61
N LEU A 117 5.08 2.10 22.34
CA LEU A 117 5.66 0.97 21.62
C LEU A 117 7.08 1.30 21.15
N GLU A 118 8.01 0.37 21.37
CA GLU A 118 9.37 0.50 20.88
C GLU A 118 9.42 0.20 19.39
N VAL A 119 9.48 1.26 18.57
CA VAL A 119 9.68 1.11 17.12
C VAL A 119 11.16 0.85 16.87
N ILE A 120 11.47 -0.26 16.21
CA ILE A 120 12.83 -0.72 15.94
C ILE A 120 13.32 -0.20 14.58
N TYR A 121 12.44 -0.26 13.57
CA TYR A 121 12.79 0.07 12.19
C TYR A 121 11.54 0.37 11.37
N GLY A 122 11.65 1.30 10.43
CA GLY A 122 10.64 1.59 9.43
C GLY A 122 11.30 1.87 8.09
N ASP A 123 10.79 1.26 7.04
CA ASP A 123 11.27 1.50 5.67
C ASP A 123 10.14 1.43 4.67
N THR A 124 10.12 2.38 3.77
CA THR A 124 9.24 2.52 2.60
C THR A 124 7.76 2.22 2.87
N ASP A 125 7.41 0.98 3.19
CA ASP A 125 6.06 0.45 3.34
C ASP A 125 5.91 -0.52 4.52
N SER A 126 6.93 -0.65 5.37
CA SER A 126 6.93 -1.57 6.50
C SER A 126 7.35 -0.90 7.82
N VAL A 127 6.79 -1.40 8.92
CA VAL A 127 7.08 -0.96 10.28
C VAL A 127 7.40 -2.16 11.14
N PHE A 128 8.53 -2.11 11.86
CA PHE A 128 8.98 -3.12 12.80
C PHE A 128 8.96 -2.54 14.20
N PHE A 129 8.24 -3.16 15.10
CA PHE A 129 8.17 -2.75 16.50
C PHE A 129 8.27 -3.95 17.42
N ARG A 130 8.70 -3.72 18.66
CA ARG A 130 8.76 -4.76 19.68
C ARG A 130 7.36 -5.07 20.21
N SER A 131 6.98 -6.35 20.18
CA SER A 131 5.72 -6.77 20.81
C SER A 131 5.75 -6.54 22.31
N PRO A 132 4.70 -5.98 22.90
CA PRO A 132 4.55 -5.91 24.35
C PRO A 132 4.18 -7.26 24.97
N ASN A 133 3.80 -8.26 24.16
CA ASN A 133 3.37 -9.57 24.65
C ASN A 133 4.56 -10.54 24.70
N PRO A 134 4.70 -11.31 25.81
CA PRO A 134 5.80 -12.24 25.99
C PRO A 134 5.64 -13.56 25.21
N ASN A 135 4.42 -13.89 24.77
CA ASN A 135 4.13 -15.13 24.07
C ASN A 135 3.81 -14.91 22.58
N LEU A 136 3.97 -15.98 21.80
CA LEU A 136 3.79 -15.94 20.34
C LEU A 136 2.34 -15.62 19.95
N GLU A 137 1.36 -16.25 20.58
CA GLU A 137 -0.06 -16.08 20.27
C GLU A 137 -0.54 -14.65 20.52
N GLY A 138 -0.18 -14.08 21.69
CA GLY A 138 -0.47 -12.68 22.01
C GLY A 138 0.22 -11.72 21.06
N THR A 139 1.44 -12.03 20.59
CA THR A 139 2.15 -11.21 19.60
C THR A 139 1.46 -11.24 18.24
N VAL A 140 1.01 -12.40 17.76
CA VAL A 140 0.24 -12.51 16.50
C VAL A 140 -1.06 -11.71 16.60
N THR A 141 -1.83 -11.92 17.67
CA THR A 141 -3.12 -11.22 17.89
C THR A 141 -2.92 -9.70 17.96
N PHE A 142 -1.86 -9.25 18.63
CA PHE A 142 -1.52 -7.84 18.72
C PHE A 142 -1.14 -7.26 17.36
N GLY A 143 -0.27 -7.94 16.60
CA GLY A 143 0.12 -7.51 15.26
C GLY A 143 -1.07 -7.42 14.28
N GLN A 144 -1.99 -8.39 14.34
CA GLN A 144 -3.22 -8.36 13.55
C GLN A 144 -4.12 -7.17 13.91
N LYS A 145 -4.29 -6.87 15.19
CA LYS A 145 -5.06 -5.69 15.64
C LYS A 145 -4.45 -4.38 15.17
N ILE A 146 -3.13 -4.26 15.20
CA ILE A 146 -2.44 -3.09 14.64
C ILE A 146 -2.67 -3.01 13.14
N ALA A 147 -2.54 -4.11 12.40
CA ALA A 147 -2.79 -4.14 10.97
C ALA A 147 -4.22 -3.72 10.61
N GLU A 148 -5.23 -4.24 11.31
CA GLU A 148 -6.64 -3.86 11.14
C GLU A 148 -6.88 -2.38 11.43
N ARG A 149 -6.31 -1.84 12.53
CA ARG A 149 -6.47 -0.44 12.92
C ARG A 149 -6.01 0.54 11.85
N TYR A 150 -4.90 0.24 11.18
CA TYR A 150 -4.35 1.09 10.13
C TYR A 150 -4.85 0.75 8.72
N SER A 151 -5.71 -0.26 8.60
CA SER A 151 -6.36 -0.62 7.33
C SER A 151 -7.66 0.16 7.18
N VAL A 152 -7.59 1.38 6.62
CA VAL A 152 -8.76 2.26 6.45
C VAL A 152 -8.97 2.59 4.96
N GLY A 153 -10.12 2.22 4.43
CA GLY A 153 -10.49 2.45 3.02
C GLY A 153 -9.59 1.69 2.06
N ALA A 154 -8.92 2.39 1.14
CA ALA A 154 -7.99 1.79 0.20
C ALA A 154 -6.59 1.52 0.77
N LYS A 155 -6.30 1.98 2.00
CA LYS A 155 -5.05 1.70 2.68
C LYS A 155 -5.17 0.34 3.36
N GLN A 156 -4.25 -0.56 3.08
CA GLN A 156 -4.19 -1.88 3.70
C GLN A 156 -2.82 -2.06 4.34
N LEU A 157 -2.81 -2.30 5.64
CA LEU A 157 -1.65 -2.77 6.38
C LEU A 157 -1.86 -4.25 6.68
N GLU A 158 -0.91 -5.09 6.36
CA GLU A 158 -0.98 -6.52 6.59
C GLU A 158 0.02 -6.90 7.70
N PHE A 159 -0.40 -7.76 8.62
CA PHE A 159 0.51 -8.43 9.55
C PHE A 159 1.26 -9.51 8.77
N GLU A 160 2.56 -9.31 8.55
CA GLU A 160 3.34 -10.18 7.68
C GLU A 160 3.96 -11.35 8.43
N LYS A 161 4.73 -11.05 9.48
CA LYS A 161 5.49 -12.09 10.22
C LYS A 161 6.02 -11.58 11.56
N ILE A 162 6.43 -12.54 12.40
CA ILE A 162 7.23 -12.33 13.61
C ILE A 162 8.67 -12.74 13.32
N LEU A 163 9.61 -11.95 13.78
CA LEU A 163 11.04 -12.21 13.69
C LEU A 163 11.63 -12.43 15.08
N GLN A 164 12.21 -13.62 15.31
CA GLN A 164 12.87 -13.96 16.56
C GLN A 164 13.98 -15.01 16.30
N PRO A 165 15.25 -14.62 16.48
CA PRO A 165 15.77 -13.29 16.80
C PRO A 165 15.68 -12.32 15.61
N PHE A 166 15.71 -11.00 15.89
CA PHE A 166 15.77 -9.96 14.86
C PHE A 166 17.15 -9.31 14.86
N PHE A 167 17.79 -9.29 13.70
CA PHE A 167 19.06 -8.60 13.46
C PHE A 167 18.87 -7.57 12.35
N SER A 168 19.25 -6.33 12.61
CA SER A 168 19.28 -5.28 11.60
C SER A 168 20.71 -4.76 11.45
N HIS A 169 21.21 -4.69 10.22
CA HIS A 169 22.50 -4.10 9.92
C HIS A 169 22.29 -2.69 9.36
N GLY A 170 22.83 -1.69 10.04
CA GLY A 170 22.59 -0.27 9.78
C GLY A 170 23.31 0.35 8.58
N ALA A 171 23.81 -0.44 7.63
CA ALA A 171 24.47 0.11 6.46
C ALA A 171 23.48 0.28 5.30
N LYS A 172 22.82 1.43 5.22
CA LYS A 172 22.38 1.95 3.91
C LYS A 172 23.60 2.57 3.22
N LYS A 173 24.03 1.99 2.11
CA LYS A 173 24.93 2.64 1.16
C LYS A 173 24.13 3.67 0.35
#